data_38119b9244b8b8a2fefa85852c7a43a5
#
_entry.id   38119b9244b8b8a2fefa85852c7a43a5
#
_cell.length_a   1.000
_cell.length_b   1.000
_cell.length_c   1.000
_cell.angle_alpha   90.00
_cell.angle_beta   90.00
_cell.angle_gamma   90.00
#
_symmetry.space_group_name_H-M   'P 1'
#
loop_
_entity.id
_entity.type
_entity.pdbx_description
1 polymer ?
#
loop_
_entity_poly.entity_id
_entity_poly.type
_entity_poly.pdbx_seq_one_letter_code
_entity_poly.pdbx_strand_id
1 'polypeptide(L)'
;MNNNKFLHSYKNLKILVTGSTGFKGAWLSLWLHLLGAKVIGIGLKPEKNAILYDTFNLKKKIKQYFIDVTNFKKIDSVIKKEKPDIIFHLAAQSIVSLSYSDPLKTIQTNVLGSANVLESVRKNKIKSLVYITSDKCYLNREIKGSYNEFDLLGGYDNYSSSKACAELLFTSYYKSFLIKKKLNYATTRAGNVIGGGDFKKDRIIPDTIKSLKKDKNLIIRNPGSTRPWQHVLE
;
A
#
# COMPACT_ATOMS: atom_id res chain seq x y z
N MET A 1 3.58 26.30 -1.52
CA MET A 1 3.79 25.69 -0.18
C MET A 1 5.25 25.96 0.22
N ASN A 2 5.47 26.38 1.46
CA ASN A 2 6.83 26.69 1.94
C ASN A 2 7.58 25.35 2.12
N ASN A 3 8.56 25.04 1.26
CA ASN A 3 9.29 23.76 1.24
C ASN A 3 9.87 23.38 2.61
N ASN A 4 10.29 24.34 3.42
CA ASN A 4 10.80 24.11 4.78
C ASN A 4 9.74 23.52 5.73
N LYS A 5 8.46 23.91 5.62
CA LYS A 5 7.38 23.40 6.49
C LYS A 5 7.10 21.92 6.20
N PHE A 6 7.13 21.50 4.94
CA PHE A 6 6.95 20.10 4.56
C PHE A 6 8.08 19.20 5.08
N LEU A 7 9.33 19.62 4.91
CA LEU A 7 10.51 18.86 5.34
C LEU A 7 10.53 18.58 6.86
N HIS A 8 9.93 19.46 7.67
CA HIS A 8 9.89 19.32 9.12
C HIS A 8 8.60 18.67 9.65
N SER A 9 7.59 18.46 8.81
CA SER A 9 6.27 17.95 9.23
C SER A 9 6.31 16.56 9.87
N TYR A 10 7.27 15.73 9.51
CA TYR A 10 7.40 14.35 10.01
C TYR A 10 8.46 14.17 11.09
N LYS A 11 9.24 15.23 11.38
CA LYS A 11 10.35 15.15 12.35
C LYS A 11 9.87 14.69 13.72
N ASN A 12 10.52 13.66 14.25
CA ASN A 12 10.25 13.03 15.54
C ASN A 12 8.90 12.29 15.66
N LEU A 13 8.02 12.32 14.66
CA LEU A 13 6.77 11.58 14.70
C LEU A 13 7.05 10.06 14.61
N LYS A 14 6.27 9.28 15.35
CA LYS A 14 6.24 7.82 15.21
C LYS A 14 5.29 7.46 14.08
N ILE A 15 5.83 6.86 13.03
CA ILE A 15 5.05 6.54 11.83
C ILE A 15 5.11 5.05 11.56
N LEU A 16 3.96 4.39 11.54
CA LEU A 16 3.85 2.99 11.21
C LEU A 16 3.51 2.82 9.74
N VAL A 17 4.31 2.01 9.05
CA VAL A 17 4.12 1.66 7.63
C VAL A 17 3.87 0.17 7.53
N THR A 18 2.66 -0.25 7.15
CA THR A 18 2.43 -1.66 6.79
C THR A 18 2.84 -1.91 5.35
N GLY A 19 3.35 -3.09 5.05
CA GLY A 19 3.95 -3.39 3.74
C GLY A 19 5.32 -2.74 3.53
N SER A 20 6.01 -2.37 4.61
CA SER A 20 7.32 -1.70 4.62
C SER A 20 8.44 -2.42 3.88
N THR A 21 8.33 -3.73 3.69
CA THR A 21 9.29 -4.57 2.96
C THR A 21 8.98 -4.69 1.46
N GLY A 22 7.81 -4.22 1.03
CA GLY A 22 7.41 -4.21 -0.38
C GLY A 22 7.94 -2.98 -1.13
N PHE A 23 7.75 -2.94 -2.45
CA PHE A 23 8.25 -1.88 -3.33
C PHE A 23 7.90 -0.46 -2.83
N LYS A 24 6.61 -0.11 -2.79
CA LYS A 24 6.16 1.23 -2.35
C LYS A 24 6.49 1.48 -0.87
N GLY A 25 6.28 0.47 -0.02
CA GLY A 25 6.52 0.61 1.42
C GLY A 25 7.97 0.83 1.78
N ALA A 26 8.92 0.23 1.05
CA ALA A 26 10.35 0.46 1.26
C ALA A 26 10.76 1.89 0.87
N TRP A 27 10.28 2.40 -0.27
CA TRP A 27 10.50 3.80 -0.68
C TRP A 27 9.93 4.78 0.35
N LEU A 28 8.68 4.59 0.77
CA LEU A 28 8.05 5.46 1.76
C LEU A 28 8.77 5.40 3.11
N SER A 29 9.19 4.20 3.54
CA SER A 29 9.91 4.04 4.81
C SER A 29 11.26 4.75 4.80
N LEU A 30 12.00 4.67 3.68
CA LEU A 30 13.24 5.43 3.52
C LEU A 30 12.98 6.92 3.53
N TRP A 31 12.01 7.40 2.76
CA TRP A 31 11.70 8.82 2.66
C TRP A 31 11.29 9.40 4.02
N LEU A 32 10.38 8.76 4.74
CA LEU A 32 9.98 9.18 6.09
C LEU A 32 11.16 9.19 7.07
N HIS A 33 12.06 8.20 6.99
CA HIS A 33 13.29 8.19 7.79
C HIS A 33 14.18 9.40 7.49
N LEU A 34 14.38 9.74 6.21
CA LEU A 34 15.16 10.91 5.79
C LEU A 34 14.52 12.24 6.23
N LEU A 35 13.18 12.28 6.35
CA LEU A 35 12.42 13.42 6.91
C LEU A 35 12.44 13.46 8.45
N GLY A 36 13.22 12.60 9.10
CA GLY A 36 13.42 12.58 10.54
C GLY A 36 12.33 11.90 11.36
N ALA A 37 11.46 11.10 10.72
CA ALA A 37 10.46 10.30 11.42
C ALA A 37 11.09 9.07 12.11
N LYS A 38 10.45 8.62 13.20
CA LYS A 38 10.71 7.34 13.85
C LYS A 38 9.84 6.28 13.19
N VAL A 39 10.36 5.63 12.16
CA VAL A 39 9.58 4.70 11.32
C VAL A 39 9.50 3.31 11.96
N ILE A 40 8.27 2.78 12.05
CA ILE A 40 7.94 1.42 12.46
C ILE A 40 7.41 0.68 11.24
N GLY A 41 8.07 -0.39 10.83
CA GLY A 41 7.66 -1.22 9.70
C GLY A 41 6.91 -2.48 10.17
N ILE A 42 5.80 -2.80 9.50
CA ILE A 42 5.15 -4.11 9.55
C ILE A 42 5.12 -4.67 8.14
N GLY A 43 5.59 -5.90 7.95
CA GLY A 43 5.57 -6.57 6.64
C GLY A 43 6.00 -8.02 6.74
N LEU A 44 5.88 -8.76 5.66
CA LEU A 44 6.45 -10.10 5.57
C LEU A 44 7.98 -10.02 5.50
N LYS A 45 8.67 -11.12 5.76
CA LYS A 45 10.10 -11.21 5.47
C LYS A 45 10.32 -10.92 3.98
N PRO A 46 11.34 -10.13 3.62
CA PRO A 46 11.65 -9.85 2.22
C PRO A 46 11.91 -11.14 1.44
N GLU A 47 11.28 -11.27 0.28
CA GLU A 47 11.61 -12.32 -0.69
C GLU A 47 12.96 -11.99 -1.37
N LYS A 48 13.63 -12.99 -1.96
CA LYS A 48 14.92 -12.81 -2.67
C LYS A 48 14.89 -11.68 -3.72
N ASN A 49 13.73 -11.40 -4.30
CA ASN A 49 13.54 -10.35 -5.31
C ASN A 49 13.11 -8.99 -4.71
N ALA A 50 12.86 -8.92 -3.41
CA ALA A 50 12.46 -7.69 -2.73
C ALA A 50 13.71 -6.93 -2.24
N ILE A 51 14.58 -6.55 -3.19
CA ILE A 51 15.92 -6.04 -2.93
C ILE A 51 15.95 -4.69 -2.19
N LEU A 52 14.89 -3.89 -2.24
CA LEU A 52 14.91 -2.53 -1.68
C LEU A 52 15.12 -2.48 -0.18
N TYR A 53 14.62 -3.49 0.55
CA TYR A 53 14.81 -3.56 2.01
C TYR A 53 16.30 -3.58 2.37
N ASP A 54 17.09 -4.37 1.62
CA ASP A 54 18.52 -4.49 1.82
C ASP A 54 19.29 -3.33 1.16
N THR A 55 18.95 -2.95 -0.07
CA THR A 55 19.58 -1.83 -0.81
C THR A 55 19.49 -0.52 -0.02
N PHE A 56 18.34 -0.24 0.60
CA PHE A 56 18.16 0.94 1.43
C PHE A 56 18.69 0.76 2.86
N ASN A 57 19.19 -0.43 3.20
CA ASN A 57 19.62 -0.81 4.54
C ASN A 57 18.56 -0.46 5.61
N LEU A 58 17.29 -0.80 5.31
CA LEU A 58 16.17 -0.45 6.18
C LEU A 58 16.27 -1.10 7.55
N LYS A 59 16.91 -2.26 7.65
CA LYS A 59 17.18 -2.94 8.93
C LYS A 59 17.85 -2.02 9.96
N LYS A 60 18.72 -1.11 9.52
CA LYS A 60 19.42 -0.16 10.40
C LYS A 60 18.67 1.17 10.59
N LYS A 61 17.69 1.47 9.73
CA LYS A 61 17.02 2.77 9.68
C LYS A 61 15.64 2.78 10.33
N ILE A 62 14.93 1.64 10.33
CA ILE A 62 13.57 1.55 10.84
C ILE A 62 13.44 0.41 11.86
N LYS A 63 12.44 0.49 12.73
CA LYS A 63 12.09 -0.59 13.65
C LYS A 63 11.16 -1.56 12.94
N GLN A 64 11.66 -2.70 12.47
CA GLN A 64 10.92 -3.65 11.64
C GLN A 64 10.31 -4.79 12.45
N TYR A 65 9.03 -5.08 12.18
CA TYR A 65 8.29 -6.25 12.66
C TYR A 65 7.89 -7.11 11.46
N PHE A 66 8.30 -8.38 11.45
CA PHE A 66 7.91 -9.34 10.41
C PHE A 66 6.60 -10.02 10.81
N ILE A 67 5.48 -9.44 10.37
CA ILE A 67 4.12 -9.84 10.73
C ILE A 67 3.24 -9.79 9.47
N ASP A 68 2.43 -10.84 9.28
CA ASP A 68 1.36 -10.84 8.29
C ASP A 68 0.18 -9.99 8.81
N VAL A 69 -0.36 -9.10 7.98
CA VAL A 69 -1.49 -8.23 8.32
C VAL A 69 -2.78 -9.01 8.62
N THR A 70 -2.86 -10.26 8.24
CA THR A 70 -3.96 -11.16 8.59
C THR A 70 -3.97 -11.55 10.07
N ASN A 71 -2.85 -11.35 10.79
CA ASN A 71 -2.76 -11.66 12.22
C ASN A 71 -3.11 -10.44 13.08
N PHE A 72 -4.40 -10.27 13.38
CA PHE A 72 -4.92 -9.16 14.18
C PHE A 72 -4.20 -8.99 15.51
N LYS A 73 -4.05 -10.08 16.29
CA LYS A 73 -3.44 -10.02 17.64
C LYS A 73 -2.03 -9.43 17.61
N LYS A 74 -1.21 -9.83 16.63
CA LYS A 74 0.16 -9.33 16.48
C LYS A 74 0.19 -7.86 16.04
N ILE A 75 -0.68 -7.46 15.09
CA ILE A 75 -0.77 -6.06 14.64
C ILE A 75 -1.19 -5.16 15.79
N ASP A 76 -2.27 -5.50 16.49
CA ASP A 76 -2.79 -4.70 17.59
C ASP A 76 -1.78 -4.58 18.75
N SER A 77 -1.05 -5.66 19.04
CA SER A 77 0.04 -5.65 20.02
C SER A 77 1.16 -4.66 19.64
N VAL A 78 1.58 -4.63 18.36
CA VAL A 78 2.60 -3.67 17.89
C VAL A 78 2.09 -2.25 17.98
N ILE A 79 0.86 -1.98 17.53
CA ILE A 79 0.27 -0.63 17.57
C ILE A 79 0.14 -0.14 19.02
N LYS A 80 -0.31 -0.98 19.94
CA LYS A 80 -0.40 -0.66 21.38
C LYS A 80 0.99 -0.36 21.98
N LYS A 81 2.00 -1.16 21.64
CA LYS A 81 3.36 -1.01 22.14
C LYS A 81 4.03 0.24 21.61
N GLU A 82 3.98 0.46 20.30
CA GLU A 82 4.71 1.54 19.63
C GLU A 82 4.00 2.88 19.71
N LYS A 83 2.67 2.89 19.82
CA LYS A 83 1.80 4.08 19.86
C LYS A 83 2.14 5.06 18.73
N PRO A 84 1.98 4.65 17.45
CA PRO A 84 2.28 5.51 16.32
C PRO A 84 1.35 6.73 16.27
N ASP A 85 1.89 7.88 15.84
CA ASP A 85 1.10 9.07 15.56
C ASP A 85 0.32 8.92 14.25
N ILE A 86 0.98 8.35 13.23
CA ILE A 86 0.45 8.18 11.87
C ILE A 86 0.59 6.72 11.44
N ILE A 87 -0.40 6.21 10.74
CA ILE A 87 -0.35 4.91 10.09
C ILE A 87 -0.49 5.09 8.58
N PHE A 88 0.45 4.55 7.80
CA PHE A 88 0.34 4.33 6.36
C PHE A 88 0.08 2.84 6.11
N HIS A 89 -1.11 2.51 5.61
CA HIS A 89 -1.47 1.12 5.34
C HIS A 89 -1.27 0.79 3.86
N LEU A 90 -0.12 0.17 3.53
CA LEU A 90 0.24 -0.25 2.18
C LEU A 90 0.25 -1.77 1.98
N ALA A 91 0.15 -2.54 3.07
CA ALA A 91 0.20 -4.00 2.98
C ALA A 91 -0.95 -4.54 2.13
N ALA A 92 -0.62 -5.24 1.06
CA ALA A 92 -1.59 -5.87 0.16
C ALA A 92 -0.91 -6.96 -0.68
N GLN A 93 -1.68 -7.95 -1.10
CA GLN A 93 -1.37 -8.76 -2.28
C GLN A 93 -1.69 -7.89 -3.50
N SER A 94 -0.67 -7.50 -4.30
CA SER A 94 -0.77 -6.46 -5.33
C SER A 94 -0.67 -6.95 -6.77
N ILE A 95 -0.64 -8.26 -6.99
CA ILE A 95 -0.46 -8.88 -8.31
C ILE A 95 -1.78 -9.48 -8.78
N VAL A 96 -2.31 -8.95 -9.88
CA VAL A 96 -3.60 -9.39 -10.43
C VAL A 96 -3.57 -10.87 -10.81
N SER A 97 -2.50 -11.36 -11.48
CA SER A 97 -2.39 -12.78 -11.84
C SER A 97 -2.43 -13.72 -10.64
N LEU A 98 -1.85 -13.34 -9.50
CA LEU A 98 -1.92 -14.13 -8.27
C LEU A 98 -3.34 -14.18 -7.68
N SER A 99 -4.18 -13.20 -7.93
CA SER A 99 -5.56 -13.24 -7.46
C SER A 99 -6.41 -14.30 -8.18
N TYR A 100 -6.00 -14.75 -9.36
CA TYR A 100 -6.62 -15.88 -10.05
C TYR A 100 -6.11 -17.24 -9.55
N SER A 101 -4.81 -17.35 -9.25
CA SER A 101 -4.23 -18.59 -8.75
C SER A 101 -4.47 -18.83 -7.26
N ASP A 102 -4.59 -17.77 -6.46
CA ASP A 102 -4.85 -17.83 -5.01
C ASP A 102 -5.82 -16.71 -4.58
N PRO A 103 -7.13 -16.88 -4.91
CA PRO A 103 -8.14 -15.87 -4.61
C PRO A 103 -8.36 -15.70 -3.10
N LEU A 104 -8.34 -16.79 -2.33
CA LEU A 104 -8.55 -16.71 -0.88
C LEU A 104 -7.44 -15.93 -0.19
N LYS A 105 -6.18 -16.14 -0.57
CA LYS A 105 -5.05 -15.35 -0.04
C LYS A 105 -5.19 -13.87 -0.36
N THR A 106 -5.67 -13.54 -1.56
CA THR A 106 -5.94 -12.16 -1.97
C THR A 106 -7.01 -11.52 -1.08
N ILE A 107 -8.13 -12.19 -0.85
CA ILE A 107 -9.21 -11.71 0.03
C ILE A 107 -8.71 -11.60 1.48
N GLN A 108 -8.07 -12.62 2.01
CA GLN A 108 -7.52 -12.60 3.36
C GLN A 108 -6.56 -11.43 3.59
N THR A 109 -5.65 -11.18 2.65
CA THR A 109 -4.67 -10.10 2.80
C THR A 109 -5.31 -8.73 2.60
N ASN A 110 -6.06 -8.55 1.52
CA ASN A 110 -6.54 -7.22 1.10
C ASN A 110 -7.80 -6.78 1.84
N VAL A 111 -8.67 -7.71 2.21
CA VAL A 111 -9.92 -7.39 2.90
C VAL A 111 -9.76 -7.60 4.41
N LEU A 112 -9.48 -8.83 4.84
CA LEU A 112 -9.36 -9.12 6.27
C LEU A 112 -8.14 -8.43 6.90
N GLY A 113 -6.98 -8.43 6.23
CA GLY A 113 -5.79 -7.72 6.69
C GLY A 113 -6.04 -6.22 6.86
N SER A 114 -6.78 -5.63 5.93
CA SER A 114 -7.20 -4.22 6.01
C SER A 114 -8.18 -3.97 7.16
N ALA A 115 -9.16 -4.85 7.35
CA ALA A 115 -10.08 -4.78 8.49
C ALA A 115 -9.33 -4.85 9.83
N ASN A 116 -8.29 -5.70 9.94
CA ASN A 116 -7.46 -5.83 11.14
C ASN A 116 -6.75 -4.51 11.48
N VAL A 117 -6.23 -3.80 10.47
CA VAL A 117 -5.60 -2.49 10.67
C VAL A 117 -6.64 -1.46 11.12
N LEU A 118 -7.81 -1.40 10.47
CA LEU A 118 -8.91 -0.50 10.84
C LEU A 118 -9.39 -0.75 12.27
N GLU A 119 -9.55 -2.02 12.66
CA GLU A 119 -9.94 -2.39 14.02
C GLU A 119 -8.89 -1.98 15.06
N SER A 120 -7.60 -2.12 14.72
CA SER A 120 -6.54 -1.64 15.60
C SER A 120 -6.53 -0.11 15.72
N VAL A 121 -6.81 0.63 14.62
CA VAL A 121 -7.01 2.08 14.65
C VAL A 121 -8.22 2.46 15.53
N ARG A 122 -9.30 1.70 15.42
CA ARG A 122 -10.49 1.90 16.26
C ARG A 122 -10.19 1.76 17.76
N LYS A 123 -9.34 0.80 18.13
CA LYS A 123 -8.99 0.50 19.54
C LYS A 123 -7.91 1.40 20.12
N ASN A 124 -7.11 2.05 19.30
CA ASN A 124 -5.95 2.82 19.74
C ASN A 124 -6.10 4.32 19.45
N LYS A 125 -5.26 5.16 20.06
CA LYS A 125 -5.20 6.61 19.81
C LYS A 125 -4.22 6.85 18.66
N ILE A 126 -4.74 7.06 17.46
CA ILE A 126 -3.97 7.41 16.25
C ILE A 126 -4.42 8.79 15.81
N LYS A 127 -3.48 9.65 15.39
CA LYS A 127 -3.80 11.01 14.91
C LYS A 127 -4.20 11.02 13.44
N SER A 128 -3.53 10.19 12.63
CA SER A 128 -3.78 10.17 11.18
C SER A 128 -3.65 8.76 10.60
N LEU A 129 -4.51 8.45 9.63
CA LEU A 129 -4.48 7.22 8.85
C LEU A 129 -4.49 7.53 7.36
N VAL A 130 -3.47 7.12 6.64
CA VAL A 130 -3.46 7.09 5.17
C VAL A 130 -3.61 5.65 4.72
N TYR A 131 -4.72 5.36 4.04
CA TYR A 131 -5.13 4.03 3.67
C TYR A 131 -5.02 3.86 2.15
N ILE A 132 -4.02 3.11 1.73
CA ILE A 132 -3.65 3.02 0.31
C ILE A 132 -4.43 1.88 -0.36
N THR A 133 -5.27 2.25 -1.30
CA THR A 133 -5.99 1.32 -2.15
C THR A 133 -5.42 1.33 -3.58
N SER A 134 -6.24 1.50 -4.60
CA SER A 134 -5.82 1.48 -6.01
C SER A 134 -6.93 2.03 -6.90
N ASP A 135 -6.59 2.53 -8.07
CA ASP A 135 -7.53 2.79 -9.17
C ASP A 135 -8.39 1.57 -9.55
N LYS A 136 -7.89 0.36 -9.24
CA LYS A 136 -8.61 -0.89 -9.47
C LYS A 136 -9.83 -1.10 -8.56
N CYS A 137 -10.06 -0.21 -7.59
CA CYS A 137 -11.28 -0.24 -6.79
C CYS A 137 -12.52 0.28 -7.55
N TYR A 138 -12.35 1.00 -8.66
CA TYR A 138 -13.45 1.43 -9.48
C TYR A 138 -14.02 0.29 -10.34
N LEU A 139 -15.34 0.24 -10.47
CA LEU A 139 -15.99 -0.62 -11.45
C LEU A 139 -15.58 -0.16 -12.85
N ASN A 140 -14.72 -0.93 -13.52
CA ASN A 140 -14.28 -0.57 -14.86
C ASN A 140 -15.42 -0.77 -15.87
N ARG A 141 -15.96 0.34 -16.37
CA ARG A 141 -17.02 0.39 -17.38
C ARG A 141 -16.50 0.73 -18.78
N GLU A 142 -15.17 0.82 -18.93
CA GLU A 142 -14.48 1.20 -20.17
C GLU A 142 -15.03 2.50 -20.79
N ILE A 143 -15.41 3.46 -19.92
CA ILE A 143 -15.91 4.77 -20.35
C ILE A 143 -14.79 5.67 -20.84
N LYS A 144 -15.12 6.58 -21.76
CA LYS A 144 -14.21 7.68 -22.12
C LYS A 144 -14.19 8.70 -20.97
N GLY A 145 -13.01 9.11 -20.55
CA GLY A 145 -12.82 10.10 -19.48
C GLY A 145 -12.10 9.53 -18.25
N SER A 146 -12.14 10.27 -17.17
CA SER A 146 -11.48 9.93 -15.91
C SER A 146 -12.50 9.52 -14.85
N TYR A 147 -12.10 8.60 -13.97
CA TYR A 147 -12.84 8.29 -12.75
C TYR A 147 -12.57 9.34 -11.67
N ASN A 148 -13.55 9.55 -10.81
CA ASN A 148 -13.46 10.41 -9.62
C ASN A 148 -13.90 9.64 -8.37
N GLU A 149 -13.78 10.25 -7.20
CA GLU A 149 -14.00 9.59 -5.91
C GLU A 149 -15.45 9.13 -5.67
N PHE A 150 -16.40 9.67 -6.43
CA PHE A 150 -17.84 9.34 -6.33
C PHE A 150 -18.28 8.24 -7.30
N ASP A 151 -17.39 7.81 -8.20
CA ASP A 151 -17.70 6.74 -9.14
C ASP A 151 -17.87 5.39 -8.43
N LEU A 152 -18.63 4.50 -9.09
CA LEU A 152 -18.96 3.20 -8.54
C LEU A 152 -17.71 2.37 -8.23
N LEU A 153 -17.72 1.78 -7.04
CA LEU A 153 -16.72 0.81 -6.61
C LEU A 153 -17.13 -0.60 -7.07
N GLY A 154 -16.15 -1.42 -7.45
CA GLY A 154 -16.37 -2.79 -7.86
C GLY A 154 -15.16 -3.38 -8.59
N GLY A 155 -15.34 -4.56 -9.19
CA GLY A 155 -14.32 -5.21 -9.99
C GLY A 155 -14.73 -6.62 -10.37
N TYR A 156 -14.35 -7.05 -11.57
CA TYR A 156 -14.68 -8.37 -12.10
C TYR A 156 -13.62 -9.43 -11.77
N ASP A 157 -12.43 -9.00 -11.35
CA ASP A 157 -11.40 -9.90 -10.85
C ASP A 157 -11.24 -9.79 -9.33
N ASN A 158 -10.70 -10.84 -8.70
CA ASN A 158 -10.58 -10.91 -7.24
C ASN A 158 -9.67 -9.82 -6.64
N TYR A 159 -8.66 -9.34 -7.37
CA TYR A 159 -7.83 -8.24 -6.92
C TYR A 159 -8.64 -6.94 -6.89
N SER A 160 -9.29 -6.59 -8.00
CA SER A 160 -10.09 -5.37 -8.13
C SER A 160 -11.22 -5.34 -7.10
N SER A 161 -12.00 -6.44 -6.98
CA SER A 161 -13.05 -6.55 -5.99
C SER A 161 -12.52 -6.45 -4.56
N SER A 162 -11.35 -7.03 -4.25
CA SER A 162 -10.73 -6.88 -2.92
C SER A 162 -10.34 -5.44 -2.59
N LYS A 163 -9.95 -4.65 -3.59
CA LYS A 163 -9.65 -3.22 -3.40
C LYS A 163 -10.91 -2.38 -3.23
N ALA A 164 -11.99 -2.71 -3.95
CA ALA A 164 -13.31 -2.11 -3.71
C ALA A 164 -13.83 -2.43 -2.31
N CYS A 165 -13.74 -3.68 -1.86
CA CYS A 165 -14.10 -4.08 -0.51
C CYS A 165 -13.30 -3.30 0.56
N ALA A 166 -12.01 -3.07 0.33
CA ALA A 166 -11.17 -2.28 1.24
C ALA A 166 -11.68 -0.84 1.39
N GLU A 167 -12.09 -0.17 0.30
CA GLU A 167 -12.71 1.16 0.34
C GLU A 167 -14.05 1.16 1.10
N LEU A 168 -14.90 0.17 0.84
CA LEU A 168 -16.18 0.02 1.55
C LEU A 168 -15.98 -0.21 3.04
N LEU A 169 -15.03 -1.07 3.42
CA LEU A 169 -14.67 -1.29 4.82
C LEU A 169 -14.17 -0.01 5.49
N PHE A 170 -13.29 0.74 4.81
CA PHE A 170 -12.81 2.00 5.33
C PHE A 170 -13.96 2.97 5.59
N THR A 171 -14.87 3.14 4.62
CA THR A 171 -16.05 4.01 4.74
C THR A 171 -16.95 3.58 5.89
N SER A 172 -17.20 2.28 6.03
CA SER A 172 -18.01 1.71 7.12
C SER A 172 -17.37 1.97 8.49
N TYR A 173 -16.08 1.65 8.66
CA TYR A 173 -15.36 1.89 9.92
C TYR A 173 -15.32 3.37 10.28
N TYR A 174 -15.07 4.23 9.28
CA TYR A 174 -15.04 5.66 9.50
C TYR A 174 -16.38 6.18 10.01
N LYS A 175 -17.46 5.93 9.29
CA LYS A 175 -18.80 6.41 9.64
C LYS A 175 -19.31 5.82 10.95
N SER A 176 -19.06 4.54 11.20
CA SER A 176 -19.55 3.87 12.40
C SER A 176 -18.76 4.16 13.67
N PHE A 177 -17.44 4.35 13.55
CA PHE A 177 -16.57 4.34 14.74
C PHE A 177 -15.56 5.49 14.81
N LEU A 178 -15.01 5.94 13.65
CA LEU A 178 -13.86 6.83 13.67
C LEU A 178 -14.23 8.32 13.59
N ILE A 179 -15.38 8.64 13.06
CA ILE A 179 -15.85 10.03 12.87
C ILE A 179 -15.81 10.84 14.19
N LYS A 180 -16.13 10.21 15.32
CA LYS A 180 -16.12 10.84 16.65
C LYS A 180 -14.72 10.95 17.26
N LYS A 181 -13.71 10.30 16.68
CA LYS A 181 -12.34 10.25 17.23
C LYS A 181 -11.43 11.42 16.83
N LYS A 182 -11.91 12.36 16.03
CA LYS A 182 -11.10 13.46 15.45
C LYS A 182 -9.84 12.94 14.73
N LEU A 183 -9.94 11.78 14.08
CA LEU A 183 -8.88 11.17 13.31
C LEU A 183 -8.78 11.86 11.94
N ASN A 184 -7.59 12.34 11.59
CA ASN A 184 -7.32 12.75 10.20
C ASN A 184 -7.13 11.51 9.35
N TYR A 185 -7.81 11.43 8.21
CA TYR A 185 -7.75 10.24 7.36
C TYR A 185 -7.82 10.59 5.88
N ALA A 186 -7.27 9.71 5.07
CA ALA A 186 -7.46 9.69 3.62
C ALA A 186 -7.38 8.26 3.12
N THR A 187 -8.20 7.92 2.11
CA THR A 187 -7.91 6.83 1.19
C THR A 187 -7.19 7.38 -0.03
N THR A 188 -6.31 6.60 -0.63
CA THR A 188 -5.57 7.02 -1.83
C THR A 188 -5.64 5.94 -2.89
N ARG A 189 -6.04 6.31 -4.10
CA ARG A 189 -6.32 5.40 -5.22
C ARG A 189 -5.26 5.56 -6.31
N ALA A 190 -4.05 5.11 -6.04
CA ALA A 190 -2.97 5.20 -7.00
C ALA A 190 -3.19 4.31 -8.21
N GLY A 191 -2.82 4.81 -9.39
CA GLY A 191 -2.72 4.03 -10.62
C GLY A 191 -1.48 3.14 -10.66
N ASN A 192 -0.93 2.94 -11.85
CA ASN A 192 0.29 2.17 -12.03
C ASN A 192 1.50 2.97 -11.54
N VAL A 193 2.24 2.42 -10.59
CA VAL A 193 3.41 3.08 -10.01
C VAL A 193 4.68 2.43 -10.52
N ILE A 194 5.62 3.27 -11.00
CA ILE A 194 6.94 2.86 -11.47
C ILE A 194 8.05 3.45 -10.59
N GLY A 195 9.19 2.78 -10.56
CA GLY A 195 10.38 3.24 -9.82
C GLY A 195 11.43 2.14 -9.70
N GLY A 196 12.62 2.53 -9.28
CA GLY A 196 13.70 1.59 -9.05
C GLY A 196 13.34 0.52 -8.02
N GLY A 197 13.77 -0.73 -8.28
CA GLY A 197 13.59 -1.86 -7.35
C GLY A 197 12.26 -2.61 -7.46
N ASP A 198 11.40 -2.28 -8.41
CA ASP A 198 10.26 -3.14 -8.75
C ASP A 198 10.69 -4.24 -9.72
N PHE A 199 10.77 -5.48 -9.24
CA PHE A 199 11.16 -6.65 -10.04
C PHE A 199 10.09 -7.72 -10.10
N LYS A 200 8.86 -7.41 -9.65
CA LYS A 200 7.78 -8.40 -9.68
C LYS A 200 7.39 -8.76 -11.10
N LYS A 201 7.07 -10.03 -11.33
CA LYS A 201 6.54 -10.53 -12.61
C LYS A 201 5.15 -9.94 -12.89
N ASP A 202 4.73 -10.05 -14.13
CA ASP A 202 3.42 -9.62 -14.63
C ASP A 202 3.17 -8.11 -14.51
N ARG A 203 4.25 -7.33 -14.45
CA ARG A 203 4.24 -5.88 -14.54
C ARG A 203 5.01 -5.44 -15.78
N ILE A 204 4.36 -4.62 -16.61
CA ILE A 204 4.87 -4.28 -17.94
C ILE A 204 6.28 -3.70 -17.89
N ILE A 205 6.58 -2.72 -17.05
CA ILE A 205 7.90 -2.08 -17.01
C ILE A 205 9.01 -3.03 -16.53
N PRO A 206 8.88 -3.74 -15.39
CA PRO A 206 9.85 -4.76 -15.00
C PRO A 206 10.07 -5.85 -16.04
N ASP A 207 8.99 -6.30 -16.68
CA ASP A 207 9.07 -7.38 -17.67
C ASP A 207 9.71 -6.88 -18.98
N THR A 208 9.43 -5.64 -19.40
CA THR A 208 10.12 -4.98 -20.54
C THR A 208 11.62 -4.91 -20.30
N ILE A 209 12.05 -4.40 -19.15
CA ILE A 209 13.48 -4.28 -18.81
C ILE A 209 14.16 -5.66 -18.80
N LYS A 210 13.49 -6.68 -18.26
CA LYS A 210 14.02 -8.05 -18.25
C LYS A 210 14.15 -8.65 -19.63
N SER A 211 13.16 -8.41 -20.51
CA SER A 211 13.17 -8.88 -21.89
C SER A 211 14.29 -8.22 -22.69
N LEU A 212 14.42 -6.91 -22.63
CA LEU A 212 15.49 -6.14 -23.28
C LEU A 212 16.88 -6.59 -22.82
N LYS A 213 17.09 -6.80 -21.51
CA LYS A 213 18.38 -7.30 -20.99
C LYS A 213 18.76 -8.68 -21.46
N LYS A 214 17.80 -9.47 -21.93
CA LYS A 214 17.99 -10.86 -22.40
C LYS A 214 17.88 -10.98 -23.91
N ASP A 215 17.77 -9.88 -24.62
CA ASP A 215 17.50 -9.83 -26.06
C ASP A 215 16.32 -10.72 -26.47
N LYS A 216 15.20 -10.60 -25.73
CA LYS A 216 13.98 -11.37 -25.95
C LYS A 216 12.81 -10.46 -26.25
N ASN A 217 11.90 -10.94 -27.08
CA ASN A 217 10.65 -10.25 -27.37
C ASN A 217 9.79 -10.10 -26.10
N LEU A 218 9.22 -8.92 -25.93
CA LEU A 218 8.22 -8.67 -24.89
C LEU A 218 6.84 -9.09 -25.40
N ILE A 219 6.16 -9.94 -24.66
CA ILE A 219 4.77 -10.31 -24.94
C ILE A 219 3.86 -9.37 -24.16
N ILE A 220 3.11 -8.52 -24.88
CA ILE A 220 2.11 -7.63 -24.31
C ILE A 220 0.74 -8.28 -24.45
N ARG A 221 0.11 -8.59 -23.33
CA ARG A 221 -1.18 -9.31 -23.29
C ARG A 221 -2.37 -8.45 -23.75
N ASN A 222 -2.32 -7.14 -23.49
CA ASN A 222 -3.41 -6.23 -23.82
C ASN A 222 -2.85 -4.87 -24.29
N PRO A 223 -2.39 -4.77 -25.56
CA PRO A 223 -1.69 -3.59 -26.05
C PRO A 223 -2.57 -2.33 -26.16
N GLY A 224 -3.89 -2.48 -26.32
CA GLY A 224 -4.83 -1.36 -26.38
C GLY A 224 -5.19 -0.74 -25.01
N SER A 225 -4.73 -1.32 -23.90
CA SER A 225 -5.06 -0.79 -22.58
C SER A 225 -4.30 0.48 -22.24
N THR A 226 -5.02 1.51 -21.84
CA THR A 226 -4.44 2.73 -21.23
C THR A 226 -4.30 2.58 -19.71
N ARG A 227 -3.32 3.23 -19.12
CA ARG A 227 -3.08 3.21 -17.66
C ARG A 227 -2.56 4.56 -17.20
N PRO A 228 -3.02 5.07 -16.04
CA PRO A 228 -2.39 6.22 -15.39
C PRO A 228 -1.08 5.78 -14.77
N TRP A 229 0.01 6.44 -15.14
CA TRP A 229 1.35 6.16 -14.66
C TRP A 229 1.84 7.29 -13.76
N GLN A 230 2.48 6.91 -12.65
CA GLN A 230 3.13 7.86 -11.76
C GLN A 230 4.45 7.30 -11.21
N HIS A 231 5.36 8.17 -10.84
CA HIS A 231 6.58 7.76 -10.17
C HIS A 231 6.31 7.44 -8.69
N VAL A 232 7.11 6.54 -8.10
CA VAL A 232 6.92 6.08 -6.71
C VAL A 232 7.07 7.18 -5.66
N LEU A 233 7.67 8.31 -6.01
CA LEU A 233 7.84 9.49 -5.16
C LEU A 233 6.75 10.56 -5.35
N GLU A 234 5.78 10.32 -6.21
CA GLU A 234 4.56 11.14 -6.34
C GLU A 234 3.46 10.59 -5.45
#